data_3244a9bb9652b8132a561fbb5b64168a
#
_entry.id   3244a9bb9652b8132a561fbb5b64168a
#
_cell.length_a   1.000
_cell.length_b   1.000
_cell.length_c   1.000
_cell.angle_alpha   90.00
_cell.angle_beta   90.00
_cell.angle_gamma   90.00
#
_symmetry.space_group_name_H-M   'P 1'
#
loop_
_entity.id
_entity.type
_entity.pdbx_description
1 polymer ?
#
loop_
_entity_poly.entity_id
_entity_poly.type
_entity_poly.pdbx_seq_one_letter_code
_entity_poly.pdbx_strand_id
1 'polypeptide(L)'
;AKERKVPCYGIEPTHSTAMAAKEKGVEVIEDFFGVELANNLKNQGRQADLMVANNVLGHVPNINDFIQGFSILLNKNGVATFEFPHLLNLVIKKQFDTIYHEHYSYLSLIAVKSFFEANGLHIFDIDELPTHGGSLRIYAQRDNMKHYKVSDSVHDVYKKEIQHGVNTLDF
;
A
#
# COMPACT_ATOMS: atom_id res chain seq x y z
N ALA A 1 -12.10 -13.50 1.05
CA ALA A 1 -12.98 -12.94 2.07
C ALA A 1 -14.36 -13.57 1.97
N LYS A 2 -15.05 -13.45 0.83
CA LYS A 2 -16.45 -13.90 0.65
C LYS A 2 -16.66 -15.39 0.97
N GLU A 3 -15.86 -16.29 0.42
CA GLU A 3 -15.93 -17.74 0.71
C GLU A 3 -15.79 -18.06 2.19
N ARG A 4 -15.04 -17.25 2.92
CA ARG A 4 -14.83 -17.35 4.37
C ARG A 4 -15.86 -16.54 5.17
N LYS A 5 -16.88 -15.97 4.51
CA LYS A 5 -17.92 -15.11 5.12
C LYS A 5 -17.36 -13.93 5.92
N VAL A 6 -16.20 -13.40 5.51
CA VAL A 6 -15.64 -12.19 6.09
C VAL A 6 -16.31 -10.98 5.44
N PRO A 7 -16.96 -10.09 6.22
CA PRO A 7 -17.51 -8.85 5.68
C PRO A 7 -16.43 -8.04 4.97
N CYS A 8 -16.66 -7.67 3.72
CA CYS A 8 -15.71 -6.89 2.93
C CYS A 8 -16.41 -6.08 1.85
N TYR A 9 -15.79 -4.98 1.46
CA TYR A 9 -16.13 -4.21 0.27
C TYR A 9 -14.85 -3.82 -0.46
N GLY A 10 -14.97 -3.50 -1.74
CA GLY A 10 -13.90 -2.97 -2.58
C GLY A 10 -14.12 -1.50 -2.91
N ILE A 11 -13.04 -0.80 -3.20
CA ILE A 11 -13.07 0.53 -3.82
C ILE A 11 -12.33 0.40 -5.14
N GLU A 12 -13.00 0.73 -6.25
CA GLU A 12 -12.47 0.53 -7.60
C GLU A 12 -13.04 1.60 -8.54
N PRO A 13 -12.23 2.51 -9.05
CA PRO A 13 -12.69 3.60 -9.90
C PRO A 13 -13.07 3.15 -11.32
N THR A 14 -12.56 2.01 -11.79
CA THR A 14 -12.78 1.53 -13.14
C THR A 14 -14.09 0.76 -13.23
N HIS A 15 -15.06 1.29 -13.97
CA HIS A 15 -16.42 0.71 -14.08
C HIS A 15 -16.43 -0.77 -14.46
N SER A 16 -15.67 -1.17 -15.47
CA SER A 16 -15.63 -2.57 -15.93
C SER A 16 -15.12 -3.53 -14.85
N THR A 17 -14.08 -3.13 -14.10
CA THR A 17 -13.51 -3.92 -13.00
C THR A 17 -14.48 -3.97 -11.82
N ALA A 18 -15.11 -2.84 -11.48
CA ALA A 18 -16.13 -2.76 -10.44
C ALA A 18 -17.32 -3.67 -10.74
N MET A 19 -17.80 -3.67 -11.97
CA MET A 19 -18.91 -4.56 -12.41
C MET A 19 -18.54 -6.03 -12.30
N ALA A 20 -17.35 -6.44 -12.77
CA ALA A 20 -16.89 -7.82 -12.66
C ALA A 20 -16.77 -8.30 -11.19
N ALA A 21 -16.42 -7.41 -10.26
CA ALA A 21 -16.41 -7.71 -8.84
C ALA A 21 -17.83 -7.81 -8.24
N LYS A 22 -18.73 -6.90 -8.65
CA LYS A 22 -20.17 -6.94 -8.25
C LYS A 22 -20.85 -8.21 -8.71
N GLU A 23 -20.58 -8.69 -9.93
CA GLU A 23 -21.11 -9.97 -10.44
C GLU A 23 -20.67 -11.17 -9.59
N LYS A 24 -19.48 -11.11 -9.00
CA LYS A 24 -18.99 -12.09 -8.01
C LYS A 24 -19.60 -11.87 -6.61
N GLY A 25 -20.50 -10.87 -6.48
CA GLY A 25 -21.21 -10.51 -5.25
C GLY A 25 -20.33 -9.81 -4.22
N VAL A 26 -19.27 -9.14 -4.63
CA VAL A 26 -18.52 -8.21 -3.76
C VAL A 26 -19.22 -6.86 -3.82
N GLU A 27 -19.46 -6.24 -2.67
CA GLU A 27 -19.87 -4.84 -2.63
C GLU A 27 -18.71 -3.97 -3.12
N VAL A 28 -18.96 -3.07 -4.08
CA VAL A 28 -17.92 -2.19 -4.64
C VAL A 28 -18.43 -0.76 -4.68
N ILE A 29 -17.62 0.13 -4.14
CA ILE A 29 -17.75 1.58 -4.26
C ILE A 29 -16.94 2.00 -5.48
N GLU A 30 -17.61 2.58 -6.47
CA GLU A 30 -17.04 2.99 -7.75
C GLU A 30 -16.56 4.43 -7.63
N ASP A 31 -15.36 4.61 -7.04
CA ASP A 31 -14.77 5.92 -6.78
C ASP A 31 -13.25 5.81 -6.60
N PHE A 32 -12.54 6.94 -6.71
CA PHE A 32 -11.14 7.04 -6.35
C PHE A 32 -10.97 7.10 -4.84
N PHE A 33 -10.04 6.29 -4.31
CA PHE A 33 -9.75 6.31 -2.88
C PHE A 33 -8.80 7.45 -2.51
N GLY A 34 -9.17 8.19 -1.48
CA GLY A 34 -8.38 9.26 -0.88
C GLY A 34 -9.03 9.76 0.40
N VAL A 35 -8.60 10.91 0.89
CA VAL A 35 -9.05 11.51 2.15
C VAL A 35 -10.55 11.75 2.17
N GLU A 36 -11.13 12.25 1.07
CA GLU A 36 -12.56 12.59 1.01
C GLU A 36 -13.43 11.34 1.20
N LEU A 37 -13.20 10.31 0.38
CA LEU A 37 -13.94 9.06 0.45
C LEU A 37 -13.71 8.36 1.81
N ALA A 38 -12.50 8.38 2.33
CA ALA A 38 -12.17 7.80 3.62
C ALA A 38 -12.95 8.45 4.78
N ASN A 39 -13.07 9.79 4.77
CA ASN A 39 -13.89 10.50 5.76
C ASN A 39 -15.37 10.17 5.63
N ASN A 40 -15.91 10.10 4.41
CA ASN A 40 -17.30 9.75 4.17
C ASN A 40 -17.61 8.34 4.69
N LEU A 41 -16.75 7.37 4.42
CA LEU A 41 -16.90 5.99 4.90
C LEU A 41 -16.76 5.88 6.42
N LYS A 42 -15.82 6.60 7.01
CA LYS A 42 -15.65 6.66 8.47
C LYS A 42 -16.89 7.23 9.16
N ASN A 43 -17.48 8.30 8.60
CA ASN A 43 -18.70 8.90 9.14
C ASN A 43 -19.92 7.96 9.06
N GLN A 44 -19.89 7.01 8.11
CA GLN A 44 -20.88 5.93 7.99
C GLN A 44 -20.58 4.71 8.89
N GLY A 45 -19.52 4.77 9.72
CA GLY A 45 -19.09 3.65 10.56
C GLY A 45 -18.45 2.49 9.80
N ARG A 46 -17.97 2.73 8.59
CA ARG A 46 -17.42 1.70 7.69
C ARG A 46 -15.89 1.57 7.76
N GLN A 47 -15.33 1.83 8.93
CA GLN A 47 -13.91 1.61 9.17
C GLN A 47 -13.52 0.13 9.03
N ALA A 48 -12.26 -0.14 8.65
CA ALA A 48 -11.77 -1.48 8.37
C ALA A 48 -10.70 -1.94 9.38
N ASP A 49 -10.75 -3.22 9.72
CA ASP A 49 -9.70 -3.87 10.53
C ASP A 49 -8.52 -4.32 9.66
N LEU A 50 -8.78 -4.59 8.37
CA LEU A 50 -7.76 -4.90 7.38
C LEU A 50 -8.04 -4.13 6.10
N MET A 51 -7.06 -3.37 5.64
CA MET A 51 -7.07 -2.71 4.33
C MET A 51 -5.93 -3.26 3.47
N VAL A 52 -6.23 -3.52 2.18
CA VAL A 52 -5.28 -4.14 1.25
C VAL A 52 -5.19 -3.33 -0.04
N ALA A 53 -3.98 -2.97 -0.44
CA ALA A 53 -3.68 -2.31 -1.70
C ALA A 53 -2.48 -2.98 -2.40
N ASN A 54 -2.75 -3.99 -3.21
CA ASN A 54 -1.72 -4.70 -3.96
C ASN A 54 -1.57 -4.09 -5.36
N ASN A 55 -0.34 -3.68 -5.71
CA ASN A 55 0.00 -3.09 -7.02
C ASN A 55 -0.87 -1.87 -7.40
N VAL A 56 -1.19 -1.04 -6.41
CA VAL A 56 -1.95 0.21 -6.60
C VAL A 56 -1.07 1.42 -6.34
N LEU A 57 -0.18 1.34 -5.34
CA LEU A 57 0.54 2.50 -4.80
C LEU A 57 1.41 3.22 -5.86
N GLY A 58 1.98 2.46 -6.81
CA GLY A 58 2.75 3.02 -7.93
C GLY A 58 1.90 3.74 -8.99
N HIS A 59 0.59 3.48 -9.02
CA HIS A 59 -0.36 4.04 -9.99
C HIS A 59 -1.14 5.25 -9.47
N VAL A 60 -0.90 5.67 -8.23
CA VAL A 60 -1.65 6.77 -7.60
C VAL A 60 -0.95 8.10 -7.85
N PRO A 61 -1.62 9.08 -8.51
CA PRO A 61 -1.01 10.39 -8.77
C PRO A 61 -0.74 11.19 -7.50
N ASN A 62 -1.65 11.16 -6.53
CA ASN A 62 -1.50 11.81 -5.22
C ASN A 62 -1.33 10.77 -4.12
N ILE A 63 -0.09 10.28 -3.97
CA ILE A 63 0.25 9.22 -3.02
C ILE A 63 0.00 9.62 -1.56
N ASN A 64 0.17 10.91 -1.21
CA ASN A 64 -0.07 11.39 0.15
C ASN A 64 -1.55 11.36 0.51
N ASP A 65 -2.43 11.82 -0.37
CA ASP A 65 -3.88 11.77 -0.18
C ASP A 65 -4.37 10.32 -0.02
N PHE A 66 -3.85 9.42 -0.86
CA PHE A 66 -4.16 8.00 -0.79
C PHE A 66 -3.77 7.37 0.56
N ILE A 67 -2.54 7.58 1.02
CA ILE A 67 -2.02 7.00 2.28
C ILE A 67 -2.73 7.62 3.49
N GLN A 68 -3.00 8.92 3.45
CA GLN A 68 -3.75 9.59 4.50
C GLN A 68 -5.18 9.03 4.60
N GLY A 69 -5.81 8.69 3.47
CA GLY A 69 -7.08 7.98 3.43
C GLY A 69 -7.03 6.65 4.21
N PHE A 70 -5.96 5.87 4.08
CA PHE A 70 -5.77 4.64 4.88
C PHE A 70 -5.68 4.94 6.37
N SER A 71 -4.91 5.94 6.77
CA SER A 71 -4.80 6.36 8.18
C SER A 71 -6.15 6.77 8.79
N ILE A 72 -7.03 7.38 7.99
CA ILE A 72 -8.37 7.81 8.41
C ILE A 72 -9.33 6.64 8.56
N LEU A 73 -9.34 5.73 7.57
CA LEU A 73 -10.34 4.67 7.46
C LEU A 73 -9.98 3.42 8.27
N LEU A 74 -8.72 3.21 8.58
CA LEU A 74 -8.26 2.08 9.38
C LEU A 74 -8.78 2.17 10.81
N ASN A 75 -9.32 1.08 11.35
CA ASN A 75 -9.69 0.97 12.75
C ASN A 75 -8.48 1.16 13.67
N LYS A 76 -8.76 1.38 14.95
CA LYS A 76 -7.73 1.65 15.97
C LYS A 76 -6.60 0.60 16.00
N ASN A 77 -6.95 -0.68 15.91
CA ASN A 77 -5.99 -1.81 15.91
C ASN A 77 -5.90 -2.47 14.53
N GLY A 78 -6.36 -1.78 13.49
CA GLY A 78 -6.37 -2.30 12.13
C GLY A 78 -4.98 -2.35 11.52
N VAL A 79 -4.84 -3.19 10.49
CA VAL A 79 -3.62 -3.36 9.70
C VAL A 79 -3.89 -2.98 8.25
N ALA A 80 -2.99 -2.22 7.67
CA ALA A 80 -2.97 -1.98 6.23
C ALA A 80 -1.81 -2.74 5.58
N THR A 81 -2.06 -3.37 4.43
CA THR A 81 -1.00 -4.02 3.64
C THR A 81 -0.91 -3.39 2.26
N PHE A 82 0.32 -3.18 1.82
CA PHE A 82 0.60 -2.63 0.49
C PHE A 82 1.65 -3.50 -0.20
N GLU A 83 1.37 -3.90 -1.44
CA GLU A 83 2.33 -4.63 -2.27
C GLU A 83 2.69 -3.79 -3.48
N PHE A 84 3.98 -3.68 -3.78
CA PHE A 84 4.50 -2.95 -4.93
C PHE A 84 5.84 -3.50 -5.40
N PRO A 85 6.19 -3.37 -6.70
CA PRO A 85 7.52 -3.70 -7.22
C PRO A 85 8.60 -2.88 -6.51
N HIS A 86 9.67 -3.55 -6.06
CA HIS A 86 10.74 -2.94 -5.29
C HIS A 86 11.76 -2.26 -6.20
N LEU A 87 11.93 -0.95 -6.07
CA LEU A 87 12.86 -0.15 -6.89
C LEU A 87 14.27 -0.74 -6.92
N LEU A 88 14.81 -1.18 -5.78
CA LEU A 88 16.14 -1.79 -5.72
C LEU A 88 16.24 -3.03 -6.62
N ASN A 89 15.23 -3.91 -6.60
CA ASN A 89 15.18 -5.10 -7.46
C ASN A 89 15.07 -4.71 -8.94
N LEU A 90 14.27 -3.69 -9.24
CA LEU A 90 14.12 -3.16 -10.59
C LEU A 90 15.47 -2.74 -11.17
N VAL A 91 16.25 -1.98 -10.41
CA VAL A 91 17.58 -1.48 -10.83
C VAL A 91 18.59 -2.61 -10.94
N ILE A 92 18.76 -3.43 -9.88
CA ILE A 92 19.74 -4.53 -9.86
C ILE A 92 19.47 -5.54 -10.98
N LYS A 93 18.22 -5.88 -11.23
CA LYS A 93 17.82 -6.87 -12.24
C LYS A 93 17.57 -6.25 -13.61
N LYS A 94 17.76 -4.94 -13.78
CA LYS A 94 17.59 -4.20 -15.04
C LYS A 94 16.20 -4.41 -15.67
N GLN A 95 15.15 -4.30 -14.87
CA GLN A 95 13.75 -4.56 -15.27
C GLN A 95 13.15 -3.30 -15.92
N PHE A 96 13.72 -2.82 -17.01
CA PHE A 96 13.28 -1.58 -17.68
C PHE A 96 11.92 -1.71 -18.38
N ASP A 97 11.42 -2.91 -18.62
CA ASP A 97 10.10 -3.20 -19.16
C ASP A 97 8.95 -2.77 -18.23
N THR A 98 9.25 -2.54 -16.95
CA THR A 98 8.29 -1.99 -16.00
C THR A 98 8.15 -0.47 -16.05
N ILE A 99 9.00 0.22 -16.86
CA ILE A 99 9.01 1.68 -17.00
C ILE A 99 8.00 2.08 -18.07
N TYR A 100 6.79 2.45 -17.66
CA TYR A 100 5.73 2.91 -18.56
C TYR A 100 4.83 3.94 -17.87
N HIS A 101 4.00 4.63 -18.69
CA HIS A 101 3.27 5.84 -18.30
C HIS A 101 2.22 5.67 -17.19
N GLU A 102 1.77 4.45 -16.88
CA GLU A 102 0.84 4.19 -15.79
C GLU A 102 1.51 4.14 -14.41
N HIS A 103 2.85 3.99 -14.37
CA HIS A 103 3.61 4.04 -13.13
C HIS A 103 4.04 5.47 -12.82
N TYR A 104 3.32 6.14 -11.94
CA TYR A 104 3.68 7.48 -11.43
C TYR A 104 4.89 7.43 -10.48
N SER A 105 5.10 6.29 -9.81
CA SER A 105 6.14 6.16 -8.79
C SER A 105 6.81 4.78 -8.85
N TYR A 106 8.13 4.79 -8.69
CA TYR A 106 8.95 3.60 -8.47
C TYR A 106 9.45 3.64 -7.03
N LEU A 107 9.09 2.63 -6.22
CA LEU A 107 9.07 2.74 -4.78
C LEU A 107 10.18 1.95 -4.12
N SER A 108 10.96 2.63 -3.27
CA SER A 108 11.87 2.03 -2.28
C SER A 108 11.23 2.03 -0.89
N LEU A 109 11.71 1.20 0.01
CA LEU A 109 11.29 1.23 1.41
C LEU A 109 11.61 2.58 2.06
N ILE A 110 12.79 3.15 1.77
CA ILE A 110 13.21 4.45 2.30
C ILE A 110 12.19 5.54 1.97
N ALA A 111 11.77 5.62 0.70
CA ALA A 111 10.77 6.60 0.28
C ALA A 111 9.40 6.32 0.89
N VAL A 112 8.95 5.05 0.81
CA VAL A 112 7.64 4.63 1.35
C VAL A 112 7.54 4.91 2.84
N LYS A 113 8.57 4.58 3.61
CA LYS A 113 8.60 4.86 5.05
C LYS A 113 8.41 6.35 5.34
N SER A 114 9.10 7.22 4.60
CA SER A 114 9.01 8.67 4.80
C SER A 114 7.59 9.22 4.60
N PHE A 115 6.91 8.88 3.49
CA PHE A 115 5.57 9.40 3.27
C PHE A 115 4.49 8.65 4.06
N PHE A 116 4.73 7.41 4.52
CA PHE A 116 3.84 6.75 5.47
C PHE A 116 3.84 7.46 6.82
N GLU A 117 5.02 7.74 7.37
CA GLU A 117 5.18 8.48 8.62
C GLU A 117 4.59 9.89 8.54
N ALA A 118 4.78 10.59 7.42
CA ALA A 118 4.20 11.91 7.19
C ALA A 118 2.66 11.90 7.15
N ASN A 119 2.03 10.76 6.83
CA ASN A 119 0.58 10.60 6.70
C ASN A 119 -0.06 9.73 7.80
N GLY A 120 0.64 9.54 8.92
CA GLY A 120 0.10 8.92 10.13
C GLY A 120 0.04 7.39 10.12
N LEU A 121 0.83 6.74 9.26
CA LEU A 121 1.04 5.30 9.26
C LEU A 121 2.47 4.96 9.67
N HIS A 122 2.64 3.81 10.31
CA HIS A 122 3.92 3.26 10.73
C HIS A 122 4.09 1.84 10.21
N ILE A 123 5.18 1.58 9.48
CA ILE A 123 5.50 0.24 8.94
C ILE A 123 6.08 -0.58 10.07
N PHE A 124 5.52 -1.77 10.30
CA PHE A 124 5.98 -2.67 11.35
C PHE A 124 6.53 -3.99 10.83
N ASP A 125 6.19 -4.40 9.58
CA ASP A 125 6.70 -5.66 9.02
C ASP A 125 6.77 -5.61 7.49
N ILE A 126 7.60 -6.49 6.89
CA ILE A 126 7.82 -6.58 5.45
C ILE A 126 8.03 -8.03 5.03
N ASP A 127 7.39 -8.41 3.91
CA ASP A 127 7.74 -9.61 3.14
C ASP A 127 8.42 -9.21 1.82
N GLU A 128 9.54 -9.84 1.48
CA GLU A 128 10.09 -9.81 0.13
C GLU A 128 9.43 -10.92 -0.70
N LEU A 129 8.78 -10.57 -1.82
CA LEU A 129 8.01 -11.46 -2.67
C LEU A 129 8.66 -11.60 -4.06
N PRO A 130 8.54 -12.78 -4.72
CA PRO A 130 9.07 -12.97 -6.06
C PRO A 130 8.20 -12.37 -7.17
N THR A 131 7.01 -11.88 -6.85
CA THR A 131 6.06 -11.28 -7.80
C THR A 131 6.66 -10.06 -8.50
N HIS A 132 6.29 -9.83 -9.77
CA HIS A 132 6.72 -8.67 -10.57
C HIS A 132 8.25 -8.45 -10.57
N GLY A 133 9.03 -9.55 -10.61
CA GLY A 133 10.49 -9.48 -10.59
C GLY A 133 11.10 -9.19 -9.21
N GLY A 134 10.29 -9.05 -8.18
CA GLY A 134 10.65 -8.82 -6.79
C GLY A 134 9.90 -7.63 -6.21
N SER A 135 8.88 -7.92 -5.39
CA SER A 135 8.05 -6.92 -4.72
C SER A 135 8.32 -6.87 -3.23
N LEU A 136 7.96 -5.76 -2.60
CA LEU A 136 7.78 -5.68 -1.16
C LEU A 136 6.29 -5.73 -0.85
N ARG A 137 5.92 -6.53 0.14
CA ARG A 137 4.64 -6.37 0.84
C ARG A 137 4.93 -5.81 2.21
N ILE A 138 4.44 -4.60 2.46
CA ILE A 138 4.60 -3.93 3.74
C ILE A 138 3.32 -4.05 4.56
N TYR A 139 3.49 -4.11 5.88
CA TYR A 139 2.44 -4.12 6.87
C TYR A 139 2.54 -2.85 7.70
N ALA A 140 1.47 -2.08 7.73
CA ALA A 140 1.44 -0.80 8.42
C ALA A 140 0.28 -0.73 9.42
N GLN A 141 0.46 0.05 10.45
CA GLN A 141 -0.52 0.40 11.47
C GLN A 141 -0.58 1.92 11.61
N ARG A 142 -1.60 2.43 12.29
CA ARG A 142 -1.65 3.86 12.62
C ARG A 142 -0.50 4.22 13.56
N ASP A 143 0.22 5.30 13.26
CA ASP A 143 1.40 5.72 14.03
C ASP A 143 1.09 5.99 15.51
N ASN A 144 -0.09 6.53 15.81
CA ASN A 144 -0.50 6.83 17.17
C ASN A 144 -0.88 5.60 18.02
N MET A 145 -0.83 4.39 17.45
CA MET A 145 -1.26 3.15 18.15
C MET A 145 -0.10 2.25 18.54
N LYS A 146 0.92 2.11 17.69
CA LYS A 146 2.15 1.28 17.92
C LYS A 146 1.90 -0.07 18.59
N HIS A 147 0.81 -0.74 18.18
CA HIS A 147 0.41 -2.04 18.74
C HIS A 147 1.39 -3.14 18.37
N TYR A 148 1.85 -3.14 17.11
CA TYR A 148 2.86 -4.09 16.61
C TYR A 148 4.26 -3.47 16.70
N LYS A 149 5.23 -4.28 17.15
CA LYS A 149 6.65 -3.89 17.15
C LYS A 149 7.22 -4.01 15.76
N VAL A 150 8.19 -3.16 15.44
CA VAL A 150 8.93 -3.23 14.18
C VAL A 150 9.76 -4.51 14.15
N SER A 151 9.60 -5.30 13.08
CA SER A 151 10.33 -6.54 12.86
C SER A 151 11.75 -6.30 12.33
N ASP A 152 12.60 -7.30 12.43
CA ASP A 152 13.94 -7.27 11.87
C ASP A 152 13.91 -7.16 10.33
N SER A 153 12.88 -7.70 9.66
CA SER A 153 12.70 -7.60 8.22
C SER A 153 12.71 -6.16 7.70
N VAL A 154 12.10 -5.23 8.46
CA VAL A 154 12.09 -3.79 8.12
C VAL A 154 13.51 -3.22 8.17
N HIS A 155 14.27 -3.57 9.21
CA HIS A 155 15.65 -3.12 9.37
C HIS A 155 16.57 -3.72 8.30
N ASP A 156 16.38 -4.98 7.95
CA ASP A 156 17.19 -5.67 6.95
C ASP A 156 17.00 -5.10 5.55
N VAL A 157 15.75 -4.89 5.12
CA VAL A 157 15.46 -4.26 3.82
C VAL A 157 15.96 -2.82 3.79
N TYR A 158 15.75 -2.04 4.86
CA TYR A 158 16.26 -0.67 4.96
C TYR A 158 17.79 -0.62 4.83
N LYS A 159 18.50 -1.48 5.55
CA LYS A 159 19.96 -1.60 5.50
C LYS A 159 20.44 -2.01 4.10
N LYS A 160 19.75 -2.93 3.46
CA LYS A 160 20.03 -3.38 2.10
C LYS A 160 19.91 -2.22 1.09
N GLU A 161 18.88 -1.38 1.18
CA GLU A 161 18.74 -0.19 0.34
C GLU A 161 19.87 0.83 0.56
N ILE A 162 20.22 1.11 1.82
CA ILE A 162 21.35 2.01 2.17
C ILE A 162 22.66 1.48 1.60
N GLN A 163 22.96 0.20 1.73
CA GLN A 163 24.19 -0.41 1.21
C GLN A 163 24.31 -0.33 -0.32
N HIS A 164 23.18 -0.25 -1.03
CA HIS A 164 23.15 -0.07 -2.48
C HIS A 164 23.04 1.41 -2.90
N GLY A 165 23.10 2.34 -1.97
CA GLY A 165 23.10 3.77 -2.27
C GLY A 165 21.72 4.34 -2.65
N VAL A 166 20.60 3.64 -2.42
CA VAL A 166 19.25 4.10 -2.79
C VAL A 166 18.90 5.49 -2.22
N ASN A 167 19.56 5.89 -1.16
CA ASN A 167 19.41 7.20 -0.51
C ASN A 167 20.41 8.27 -1.00
N THR A 168 21.16 8.00 -2.05
CA THR A 168 22.18 8.91 -2.60
C THR A 168 21.84 9.32 -4.03
N LEU A 169 22.50 10.37 -4.53
CA LEU A 169 22.37 10.82 -5.93
C LEU A 169 23.14 9.94 -6.93
N ASP A 170 23.96 9.02 -6.44
CA ASP A 170 24.79 8.12 -7.26
C ASP A 170 24.11 6.79 -7.58
N PHE A 171 22.87 6.57 -7.09
CA PHE A 171 22.06 5.38 -7.30
C PHE A 171 21.49 5.26 -8.72
#